data_476715641f0625f0abf5c4362a6336c1
#
_entry.id   476715641f0625f0abf5c4362a6336c1
#
_cell.length_a   1.000
_cell.length_b   1.000
_cell.length_c   1.000
_cell.angle_alpha   90.00
_cell.angle_beta   90.00
_cell.angle_gamma   90.00
#
_symmetry.space_group_name_H-M   'P 1'
#
loop_
_entity.id
_entity.type
_entity.pdbx_description
1 polymer ?
#
loop_
_entity_poly.entity_id
_entity_poly.type
_entity_poly.pdbx_seq_one_letter_code
_entity_poly.pdbx_strand_id
1 'polypeptide(L)'
;DYDTNDYEKLNDIVEVWFDSGSTHSFVLEARKDLKWPADMYLEGSDQHRGWFHSSLLESCGTRGKAPFKSILSHGFVVDGRGMKMSKSAGNVISPEEILKNFGADILRVWVTASDYAEDLRIDKTILNQHAESYRKIRNTFRFILGNIQDNFQKIDLNNLNINELPELERYILHKIYVLDLNYKQCLKNYNFHKLYKE
;
A
#
# COMPACT_ATOMS: atom_id res chain seq x y z
N ASP A 1 -21.09 7.62 -35.62
CA ASP A 1 -20.50 8.86 -36.16
C ASP A 1 -21.47 10.00 -35.89
N TYR A 2 -21.03 11.05 -35.22
CA TYR A 2 -21.82 12.25 -34.95
C TYR A 2 -21.37 13.35 -35.89
N ASP A 3 -22.31 14.06 -36.53
CA ASP A 3 -22.00 15.23 -37.35
C ASP A 3 -21.80 16.44 -36.38
N THR A 4 -20.60 17.01 -36.37
CA THR A 4 -20.28 18.17 -35.52
C THR A 4 -21.13 19.40 -35.84
N ASN A 5 -21.79 19.46 -37.00
CA ASN A 5 -22.70 20.53 -37.37
C ASN A 5 -24.04 20.48 -36.63
N ASP A 6 -24.38 19.35 -36.03
CA ASP A 6 -25.60 19.16 -35.24
C ASP A 6 -25.42 19.61 -33.77
N TYR A 7 -24.23 20.09 -33.41
CA TYR A 7 -23.88 20.46 -32.03
C TYR A 7 -23.37 21.90 -31.94
N GLU A 8 -23.76 22.58 -30.89
CA GLU A 8 -23.23 23.89 -30.50
C GLU A 8 -22.14 23.73 -29.45
N LYS A 9 -20.97 24.34 -29.69
CA LYS A 9 -19.89 24.37 -28.73
C LYS A 9 -20.21 25.32 -27.58
N LEU A 10 -20.43 24.81 -26.39
CA LEU A 10 -20.53 25.59 -25.17
C LEU A 10 -19.15 25.97 -24.64
N ASN A 11 -19.07 27.16 -24.00
CA ASN A 11 -17.86 27.67 -23.37
C ASN A 11 -17.85 27.44 -21.83
N ASP A 12 -18.80 26.65 -21.33
CA ASP A 12 -18.87 26.32 -19.92
C ASP A 12 -17.70 25.35 -19.54
N ILE A 13 -17.20 25.52 -18.33
CA ILE A 13 -16.16 24.67 -17.78
C ILE A 13 -16.84 23.40 -17.24
N VAL A 14 -16.32 22.25 -17.64
CA VAL A 14 -16.73 20.97 -17.06
C VAL A 14 -16.29 20.90 -15.60
N GLU A 15 -17.10 20.28 -14.76
CA GLU A 15 -16.83 20.13 -13.34
C GLU A 15 -15.56 19.28 -13.10
N VAL A 16 -14.74 19.67 -12.09
CA VAL A 16 -13.43 19.07 -11.83
C VAL A 16 -13.48 17.56 -11.55
N TRP A 17 -14.58 17.06 -11.01
CA TRP A 17 -14.76 15.62 -10.80
C TRP A 17 -14.96 14.85 -12.09
N PHE A 18 -15.51 15.50 -13.12
CA PHE A 18 -15.55 14.92 -14.46
C PHE A 18 -14.16 14.82 -15.05
N ASP A 19 -13.36 15.88 -14.97
CA ASP A 19 -11.97 15.84 -15.45
C ASP A 19 -11.17 14.76 -14.77
N SER A 20 -11.26 14.64 -13.45
CA SER A 20 -10.56 13.59 -12.69
C SER A 20 -11.14 12.20 -12.97
N GLY A 21 -12.46 12.08 -13.14
CA GLY A 21 -13.14 10.81 -13.45
C GLY A 21 -12.71 10.23 -14.78
N SER A 22 -12.48 11.09 -15.78
CA SER A 22 -12.04 10.68 -17.12
C SER A 22 -10.58 10.21 -17.23
N THR A 23 -9.81 10.20 -16.12
CA THR A 23 -8.39 9.74 -16.09
C THR A 23 -8.21 8.36 -16.71
N HIS A 24 -9.18 7.47 -16.59
CA HIS A 24 -9.11 6.15 -17.20
C HIS A 24 -8.95 6.23 -18.73
N SER A 25 -9.50 7.27 -19.37
CA SER A 25 -9.40 7.47 -20.82
C SER A 25 -8.05 8.06 -21.22
N PHE A 26 -7.70 9.24 -20.70
CA PHE A 26 -6.50 9.95 -21.15
C PHE A 26 -5.19 9.48 -20.48
N VAL A 27 -5.26 8.64 -19.45
CA VAL A 27 -4.08 8.03 -18.83
C VAL A 27 -4.01 6.54 -19.15
N LEU A 28 -4.98 5.73 -18.71
CA LEU A 28 -4.87 4.27 -18.81
C LEU A 28 -4.95 3.77 -20.25
N GLU A 29 -5.87 4.30 -21.04
CA GLU A 29 -6.04 3.90 -22.46
C GLU A 29 -5.00 4.55 -23.38
N ALA A 30 -4.60 5.80 -23.10
CA ALA A 30 -3.68 6.53 -23.96
C ALA A 30 -2.22 6.09 -23.81
N ARG A 31 -1.82 5.55 -22.68
CA ARG A 31 -0.44 5.15 -22.41
C ARG A 31 -0.22 3.67 -22.74
N LYS A 32 0.81 3.39 -23.54
CA LYS A 32 1.17 2.01 -23.96
C LYS A 32 1.72 1.14 -22.84
N ASP A 33 2.27 1.74 -21.79
CA ASP A 33 2.83 1.08 -20.60
C ASP A 33 1.77 0.80 -19.52
N LEU A 34 0.54 1.26 -19.73
CA LEU A 34 -0.59 1.04 -18.85
C LEU A 34 -1.69 0.22 -19.53
N LYS A 35 -2.70 -0.15 -18.76
CA LYS A 35 -3.86 -0.89 -19.27
C LYS A 35 -5.16 -0.39 -18.66
N TRP A 36 -6.22 -0.50 -19.43
CA TRP A 36 -7.59 -0.33 -18.97
C TRP A 36 -8.33 -1.68 -19.01
N PRO A 37 -9.15 -2.03 -17.99
CA PRO A 37 -9.29 -1.35 -16.71
C PRO A 37 -8.05 -1.50 -15.84
N ALA A 38 -7.86 -0.57 -14.89
CA ALA A 38 -6.81 -0.67 -13.88
C ALA A 38 -6.98 -1.95 -13.03
N ASP A 39 -5.89 -2.49 -12.51
CA ASP A 39 -6.00 -3.63 -11.59
C ASP A 39 -6.60 -3.20 -10.26
N MET A 40 -6.27 -1.98 -9.79
CA MET A 40 -6.74 -1.43 -8.53
C MET A 40 -6.82 0.09 -8.57
N TYR A 41 -7.89 0.65 -8.00
CA TYR A 41 -7.98 2.04 -7.56
C TYR A 41 -7.73 2.08 -6.06
N LEU A 42 -6.83 2.97 -5.60
CA LEU A 42 -6.42 3.07 -4.21
C LEU A 42 -6.50 4.53 -3.77
N GLU A 43 -7.41 4.81 -2.83
CA GLU A 43 -7.62 6.14 -2.25
C GLU A 43 -8.37 6.05 -0.91
N GLY A 44 -8.55 7.21 -0.26
CA GLY A 44 -9.34 7.35 0.95
C GLY A 44 -10.82 7.03 0.77
N SER A 45 -11.48 6.73 1.87
CA SER A 45 -12.92 6.36 1.89
C SER A 45 -13.86 7.48 1.42
N ASP A 46 -13.43 8.75 1.44
CA ASP A 46 -14.16 9.90 0.90
C ASP A 46 -14.35 9.81 -0.62
N GLN A 47 -13.46 9.11 -1.33
CA GLN A 47 -13.52 8.97 -2.79
C GLN A 47 -14.67 8.09 -3.29
N HIS A 48 -15.40 7.42 -2.42
CA HIS A 48 -16.68 6.80 -2.76
C HIS A 48 -17.74 7.82 -3.20
N ARG A 49 -17.59 9.09 -2.80
CA ARG A 49 -18.40 10.22 -3.27
C ARG A 49 -17.59 11.25 -4.08
N GLY A 50 -16.47 10.84 -4.62
CA GLY A 50 -15.57 11.66 -5.43
C GLY A 50 -15.08 10.88 -6.64
N TRP A 51 -13.77 10.69 -6.74
CA TRP A 51 -13.12 10.10 -7.91
C TRP A 51 -13.58 8.68 -8.27
N PHE A 52 -13.78 7.80 -7.28
CA PHE A 52 -14.29 6.44 -7.57
C PHE A 52 -15.67 6.51 -8.23
N HIS A 53 -16.53 7.40 -7.76
CA HIS A 53 -17.89 7.54 -8.24
C HIS A 53 -17.93 8.12 -9.65
N SER A 54 -17.28 9.26 -9.88
CA SER A 54 -17.26 9.92 -11.20
C SER A 54 -16.61 9.01 -12.26
N SER A 55 -15.46 8.43 -11.95
CA SER A 55 -14.76 7.54 -12.87
C SER A 55 -15.57 6.28 -13.22
N LEU A 56 -16.28 5.71 -12.23
CA LEU A 56 -17.17 4.57 -12.47
C LEU A 56 -18.32 4.94 -13.41
N LEU A 57 -19.02 6.04 -13.16
CA LEU A 57 -20.15 6.47 -13.98
C LEU A 57 -19.72 6.78 -15.41
N GLU A 58 -18.63 7.53 -15.58
CA GLU A 58 -18.11 7.90 -16.89
C GLU A 58 -17.64 6.69 -17.70
N SER A 59 -16.91 5.77 -17.07
CA SER A 59 -16.45 4.55 -17.76
C SER A 59 -17.62 3.63 -18.08
N CYS A 60 -18.58 3.45 -17.20
CA CYS A 60 -19.76 2.64 -17.48
C CYS A 60 -20.63 3.28 -18.57
N GLY A 61 -20.83 4.60 -18.56
CA GLY A 61 -21.61 5.30 -19.55
C GLY A 61 -20.98 5.30 -20.94
N THR A 62 -19.67 5.35 -21.06
CA THR A 62 -18.94 5.48 -22.32
C THR A 62 -18.38 4.17 -22.85
N ARG A 63 -18.11 3.18 -21.98
CA ARG A 63 -17.45 1.89 -22.29
C ARG A 63 -18.20 0.67 -21.80
N GLY A 64 -19.34 0.85 -21.12
CA GLY A 64 -20.15 -0.25 -20.59
C GLY A 64 -19.48 -1.08 -19.49
N LYS A 65 -18.37 -0.57 -18.89
CA LYS A 65 -17.55 -1.35 -17.96
C LYS A 65 -16.87 -0.43 -16.93
N ALA A 66 -16.68 -0.94 -15.71
CA ALA A 66 -15.92 -0.24 -14.68
C ALA A 66 -14.45 0.00 -15.08
N PRO A 67 -13.83 1.14 -14.70
CA PRO A 67 -12.46 1.47 -15.06
C PRO A 67 -11.41 0.74 -14.20
N PHE A 68 -11.83 -0.06 -13.25
CA PHE A 68 -11.01 -0.82 -12.32
C PHE A 68 -11.56 -2.23 -12.10
N LYS A 69 -10.68 -3.14 -11.66
CA LYS A 69 -11.04 -4.51 -11.25
C LYS A 69 -11.32 -4.60 -9.75
N SER A 70 -10.65 -3.77 -8.95
CA SER A 70 -10.78 -3.72 -7.50
C SER A 70 -10.59 -2.31 -6.98
N ILE A 71 -11.12 -2.06 -5.78
CA ILE A 71 -10.89 -0.84 -5.01
C ILE A 71 -10.24 -1.25 -3.69
N LEU A 72 -9.17 -0.55 -3.29
CA LEU A 72 -8.65 -0.55 -1.94
C LEU A 72 -8.91 0.82 -1.33
N SER A 73 -9.74 0.86 -0.30
CA SER A 73 -10.10 2.10 0.39
C SER A 73 -9.44 2.13 1.77
N HIS A 74 -8.93 3.29 2.16
CA HIS A 74 -8.25 3.47 3.46
C HIS A 74 -8.87 4.64 4.25
N GLY A 75 -8.62 4.64 5.57
CA GLY A 75 -8.97 5.75 6.46
C GLY A 75 -8.04 6.96 6.30
N PHE A 76 -8.21 7.96 7.16
CA PHE A 76 -7.42 9.18 7.13
C PHE A 76 -6.22 9.09 8.06
N VAL A 77 -5.20 9.89 7.77
CA VAL A 77 -4.10 10.11 8.71
C VAL A 77 -4.49 11.25 9.64
N VAL A 78 -4.50 10.96 10.94
CA VAL A 78 -4.86 11.89 12.01
C VAL A 78 -3.67 12.09 12.96
N ASP A 79 -3.68 13.16 13.76
CA ASP A 79 -2.63 13.37 14.75
C ASP A 79 -2.66 12.32 15.88
N GLY A 80 -1.69 12.32 16.77
CA GLY A 80 -1.60 11.37 17.88
C GLY A 80 -2.81 11.34 18.82
N ARG A 81 -3.63 12.41 18.81
CA ARG A 81 -4.89 12.52 19.56
C ARG A 81 -6.10 12.03 18.80
N GLY A 82 -5.93 11.66 17.52
CA GLY A 82 -7.02 11.24 16.63
C GLY A 82 -7.77 12.42 15.99
N MET A 83 -7.18 13.62 15.99
CA MET A 83 -7.78 14.80 15.37
C MET A 83 -7.29 14.97 13.93
N LYS A 84 -8.19 15.44 13.07
CA LYS A 84 -7.85 15.78 11.67
C LYS A 84 -6.71 16.78 11.64
N MET A 85 -5.68 16.49 10.87
CA MET A 85 -4.56 17.40 10.66
C MET A 85 -4.96 18.56 9.75
N SER A 86 -4.62 19.80 10.16
CA SER A 86 -4.80 21.00 9.35
C SER A 86 -3.70 22.02 9.63
N LYS A 87 -3.38 22.83 8.63
CA LYS A 87 -2.41 23.92 8.78
C LYS A 87 -2.85 24.95 9.84
N SER A 88 -4.15 25.22 9.92
CA SER A 88 -4.72 26.15 10.90
C SER A 88 -4.64 25.65 12.35
N ALA A 89 -4.71 24.33 12.56
CA ALA A 89 -4.54 23.71 13.87
C ALA A 89 -3.07 23.51 14.26
N GLY A 90 -2.14 23.69 13.33
CA GLY A 90 -0.70 23.53 13.59
C GLY A 90 -0.25 22.10 13.93
N ASN A 91 -1.08 21.10 13.66
CA ASN A 91 -0.85 19.70 14.00
C ASN A 91 -0.45 18.83 12.79
N VAL A 92 -0.07 19.46 11.68
CA VAL A 92 0.34 18.74 10.45
C VAL A 92 1.76 18.19 10.65
N ILE A 93 1.92 16.90 10.40
CA ILE A 93 3.23 16.24 10.29
C ILE A 93 3.44 15.95 8.80
N SER A 94 4.44 16.60 8.19
CA SER A 94 4.71 16.39 6.77
C SER A 94 5.56 15.13 6.54
N PRO A 95 5.38 14.43 5.39
CA PRO A 95 6.27 13.34 5.02
C PRO A 95 7.75 13.75 4.97
N GLU A 96 8.05 14.98 4.53
CA GLU A 96 9.42 15.50 4.46
C GLU A 96 10.07 15.59 5.85
N GLU A 97 9.32 16.01 6.88
CA GLU A 97 9.81 16.03 8.27
C GLU A 97 10.14 14.63 8.75
N ILE A 98 9.28 13.64 8.42
CA ILE A 98 9.50 12.24 8.79
C ILE A 98 10.73 11.70 8.06
N LEU A 99 10.84 11.92 6.76
CA LEU A 99 11.97 11.46 5.96
C LEU A 99 13.29 12.02 6.46
N LYS A 100 13.32 13.30 6.85
CA LYS A 100 14.51 13.96 7.38
C LYS A 100 14.95 13.40 8.74
N ASN A 101 14.00 13.12 9.64
CA ASN A 101 14.29 12.75 11.03
C ASN A 101 14.39 11.23 11.26
N PHE A 102 13.64 10.44 10.50
CA PHE A 102 13.49 8.99 10.71
C PHE A 102 13.91 8.17 9.48
N GLY A 103 13.83 8.74 8.28
CA GLY A 103 14.05 8.03 7.04
C GLY A 103 12.78 7.33 6.50
N ALA A 104 12.83 6.93 5.23
CA ALA A 104 11.68 6.35 4.52
C ALA A 104 11.24 4.99 5.09
N ASP A 105 12.16 4.20 5.61
CA ASP A 105 11.85 2.85 6.09
C ASP A 105 10.98 2.89 7.35
N ILE A 106 11.17 3.87 8.22
CA ILE A 106 10.33 4.01 9.43
C ILE A 106 8.90 4.39 9.04
N LEU A 107 8.74 5.25 8.04
CA LEU A 107 7.42 5.59 7.49
C LEU A 107 6.73 4.35 6.91
N ARG A 108 7.45 3.55 6.12
CA ARG A 108 6.94 2.28 5.56
C ARG A 108 6.54 1.28 6.64
N VAL A 109 7.37 1.12 7.68
CA VAL A 109 7.08 0.24 8.81
C VAL A 109 5.83 0.70 9.54
N TRP A 110 5.68 2.01 9.81
CA TRP A 110 4.48 2.55 10.44
C TRP A 110 3.21 2.25 9.61
N VAL A 111 3.22 2.51 8.31
CA VAL A 111 2.08 2.21 7.42
C VAL A 111 1.75 0.72 7.43
N THR A 112 2.77 -0.14 7.30
CA THR A 112 2.58 -1.60 7.27
C THR A 112 2.06 -2.14 8.60
N ALA A 113 2.49 -1.56 9.72
CA ALA A 113 2.09 -1.98 11.06
C ALA A 113 0.69 -1.51 11.46
N SER A 114 0.16 -0.51 10.77
CA SER A 114 -1.13 0.10 11.05
C SER A 114 -2.26 -0.58 10.28
N ASP A 115 -3.45 -0.64 10.87
CA ASP A 115 -4.65 -1.06 10.16
C ASP A 115 -5.19 0.11 9.34
N TYR A 116 -4.85 0.15 8.07
CA TYR A 116 -5.21 1.25 7.17
C TYR A 116 -6.71 1.32 6.86
N ALA A 117 -7.52 0.31 7.20
CA ALA A 117 -8.96 0.37 7.07
C ALA A 117 -9.59 1.39 8.04
N GLU A 118 -8.87 1.68 9.13
CA GLU A 118 -9.23 2.68 10.14
C GLU A 118 -8.40 3.96 9.98
N ASP A 119 -8.72 4.99 10.76
CA ASP A 119 -7.91 6.21 10.80
C ASP A 119 -6.54 5.96 11.47
N LEU A 120 -5.49 6.40 10.81
CA LEU A 120 -4.09 6.15 11.17
C LEU A 120 -3.55 7.30 12.03
N ARG A 121 -3.25 7.03 13.28
CA ARG A 121 -2.61 8.02 14.15
C ARG A 121 -1.12 8.12 13.90
N ILE A 122 -0.62 9.35 13.85
CA ILE A 122 0.80 9.63 13.70
C ILE A 122 1.25 10.71 14.68
N ASP A 123 2.36 10.45 15.36
CA ASP A 123 3.13 11.42 16.15
C ASP A 123 4.58 10.95 16.32
N LYS A 124 5.41 11.78 16.94
CA LYS A 124 6.83 11.44 17.17
C LYS A 124 7.00 10.22 18.08
N THR A 125 6.10 10.00 19.03
CA THR A 125 6.17 8.85 19.96
C THR A 125 5.92 7.56 19.22
N ILE A 126 4.86 7.53 18.38
CA ILE A 126 4.52 6.39 17.53
C ILE A 126 5.67 6.08 16.56
N LEU A 127 6.22 7.09 15.90
CA LEU A 127 7.35 6.90 14.99
C LEU A 127 8.61 6.39 15.69
N ASN A 128 8.91 6.85 16.91
CA ASN A 128 10.02 6.33 17.71
C ASN A 128 9.82 4.84 18.06
N GLN A 129 8.62 4.41 18.40
CA GLN A 129 8.33 2.98 18.66
C GLN A 129 8.60 2.12 17.42
N HIS A 130 8.20 2.58 16.24
CA HIS A 130 8.49 1.90 14.99
C HIS A 130 9.99 1.93 14.63
N ALA A 131 10.71 3.00 14.96
CA ALA A 131 12.15 3.07 14.82
C ALA A 131 12.88 2.03 15.69
N GLU A 132 12.42 1.81 16.93
CA GLU A 132 12.96 0.75 17.79
C GLU A 132 12.68 -0.65 17.21
N SER A 133 11.48 -0.91 16.73
CA SER A 133 11.15 -2.17 16.08
C SER A 133 12.01 -2.41 14.83
N TYR A 134 12.20 -1.39 14.01
CA TYR A 134 13.08 -1.44 12.83
C TYR A 134 14.53 -1.76 13.21
N ARG A 135 15.06 -1.14 14.29
CA ARG A 135 16.42 -1.45 14.76
C ARG A 135 16.57 -2.91 15.17
N LYS A 136 15.57 -3.51 15.83
CA LYS A 136 15.58 -4.95 16.16
C LYS A 136 15.68 -5.80 14.92
N ILE A 137 14.83 -5.56 13.92
CA ILE A 137 14.85 -6.26 12.63
C ILE A 137 16.22 -6.12 11.97
N ARG A 138 16.73 -4.90 11.85
CA ARG A 138 18.03 -4.62 11.23
C ARG A 138 19.19 -5.32 11.97
N ASN A 139 19.17 -5.32 13.30
CA ASN A 139 20.20 -6.00 14.10
C ASN A 139 20.14 -7.51 13.94
N THR A 140 18.95 -8.12 13.81
CA THR A 140 18.78 -9.54 13.52
C THR A 140 19.38 -9.88 12.15
N PHE A 141 19.07 -9.10 11.10
CA PHE A 141 19.70 -9.30 9.79
C PHE A 141 21.23 -9.17 9.84
N ARG A 142 21.73 -8.14 10.56
CA ARG A 142 23.18 -7.96 10.72
C ARG A 142 23.84 -9.16 11.42
N PHE A 143 23.20 -9.71 12.45
CA PHE A 143 23.65 -10.89 13.14
C PHE A 143 23.69 -12.10 12.21
N ILE A 144 22.60 -12.38 11.49
CA ILE A 144 22.51 -13.49 10.55
C ILE A 144 23.60 -13.35 9.48
N LEU A 145 23.69 -12.20 8.82
CA LEU A 145 24.68 -11.95 7.76
C LEU A 145 26.12 -12.12 8.26
N GLY A 146 26.44 -11.64 9.47
CA GLY A 146 27.76 -11.80 10.05
C GLY A 146 28.14 -13.26 10.35
N ASN A 147 27.16 -14.13 10.58
CA ASN A 147 27.40 -15.54 10.85
C ASN A 147 27.47 -16.41 9.59
N ILE A 148 26.93 -15.96 8.46
CA ILE A 148 26.94 -16.75 7.21
C ILE A 148 27.98 -16.28 6.19
N GLN A 149 28.61 -15.11 6.40
CA GLN A 149 29.46 -14.44 5.42
C GLN A 149 30.65 -15.29 4.96
N ASP A 150 31.31 -16.00 5.89
CA ASP A 150 32.54 -16.75 5.62
C ASP A 150 32.30 -18.26 5.32
N ASN A 151 31.09 -18.75 5.64
CA ASN A 151 30.75 -20.17 5.57
C ASN A 151 29.51 -20.46 4.71
N PHE A 152 29.12 -19.52 3.86
CA PHE A 152 27.92 -19.70 3.05
C PHE A 152 28.16 -20.79 1.98
N GLN A 153 27.74 -21.99 2.27
CA GLN A 153 27.53 -23.03 1.27
C GLN A 153 26.09 -22.93 0.79
N LYS A 154 25.92 -22.83 -0.51
CA LYS A 154 24.58 -22.83 -1.10
C LYS A 154 23.91 -24.17 -0.83
N ILE A 155 22.97 -24.18 0.11
CA ILE A 155 22.18 -25.37 0.41
C ILE A 155 21.13 -25.51 -0.71
N ASP A 156 21.15 -26.67 -1.38
CA ASP A 156 20.07 -27.02 -2.30
C ASP A 156 18.86 -27.51 -1.49
N LEU A 157 17.89 -26.63 -1.33
CA LEU A 157 16.67 -26.93 -0.57
C LEU A 157 15.85 -28.07 -1.18
N ASN A 158 16.00 -28.36 -2.49
CA ASN A 158 15.28 -29.45 -3.15
C ASN A 158 15.85 -30.85 -2.75
N ASN A 159 17.10 -30.87 -2.39
CA ASN A 159 17.80 -32.10 -1.98
C ASN A 159 17.97 -32.20 -0.46
N LEU A 160 17.40 -31.27 0.31
CA LEU A 160 17.49 -31.31 1.76
C LEU A 160 16.59 -32.41 2.34
N ASN A 161 17.20 -33.43 2.95
CA ASN A 161 16.45 -34.46 3.70
C ASN A 161 16.09 -33.92 5.09
N ILE A 162 14.87 -33.38 5.23
CA ILE A 162 14.38 -32.79 6.47
C ILE A 162 14.40 -33.78 7.64
N ASN A 163 14.21 -35.06 7.37
CA ASN A 163 14.17 -36.08 8.42
C ASN A 163 15.54 -36.36 9.06
N GLU A 164 16.64 -36.02 8.39
CA GLU A 164 17.99 -36.13 8.89
C GLU A 164 18.45 -34.94 9.73
N LEU A 165 17.67 -33.85 9.70
CA LEU A 165 17.97 -32.67 10.50
C LEU A 165 17.67 -32.93 11.98
N PRO A 166 18.43 -32.31 12.91
CA PRO A 166 18.11 -32.31 14.32
C PRO A 166 16.71 -31.73 14.60
N GLU A 167 16.13 -32.07 15.73
CA GLU A 167 14.76 -31.73 16.06
C GLU A 167 14.51 -30.19 16.11
N LEU A 168 15.45 -29.42 16.62
CA LEU A 168 15.33 -27.96 16.72
C LEU A 168 15.28 -27.32 15.33
N GLU A 169 16.13 -27.74 14.40
CA GLU A 169 16.18 -27.26 13.04
C GLU A 169 14.89 -27.57 12.30
N ARG A 170 14.35 -28.78 12.46
CA ARG A 170 13.06 -29.17 11.89
C ARG A 170 11.92 -28.30 12.43
N TYR A 171 11.94 -28.04 13.75
CA TYR A 171 10.95 -27.18 14.38
C TYR A 171 11.01 -25.73 13.83
N ILE A 172 12.21 -25.17 13.69
CA ILE A 172 12.37 -23.82 13.12
C ILE A 172 11.92 -23.77 11.66
N LEU A 173 12.30 -24.76 10.84
CA LEU A 173 11.83 -24.84 9.46
C LEU A 173 10.31 -24.93 9.37
N HIS A 174 9.67 -25.71 10.26
CA HIS A 174 8.21 -25.75 10.34
C HIS A 174 7.60 -24.40 10.71
N LYS A 175 8.20 -23.66 11.66
CA LYS A 175 7.74 -22.31 12.01
C LYS A 175 7.86 -21.34 10.84
N ILE A 176 8.97 -21.38 10.11
CA ILE A 176 9.18 -20.56 8.90
C ILE A 176 8.15 -20.92 7.83
N TYR A 177 7.85 -22.21 7.62
CA TYR A 177 6.83 -22.65 6.69
C TYR A 177 5.43 -22.11 7.03
N VAL A 178 5.02 -22.20 8.30
CA VAL A 178 3.74 -21.67 8.78
C VAL A 178 3.69 -20.15 8.61
N LEU A 179 4.77 -19.46 8.94
CA LEU A 179 4.90 -18.02 8.74
C LEU A 179 4.77 -17.64 7.25
N ASP A 180 5.41 -18.39 6.34
CA ASP A 180 5.30 -18.17 4.90
C ASP A 180 3.87 -18.32 4.38
N LEU A 181 3.11 -19.31 4.87
CA LEU A 181 1.70 -19.47 4.54
C LEU A 181 0.86 -18.29 5.01
N ASN A 182 1.04 -17.85 6.26
CA ASN A 182 0.37 -16.69 6.82
C ASN A 182 0.73 -15.41 6.05
N TYR A 183 2.01 -15.26 5.73
CA TYR A 183 2.53 -14.15 4.94
C TYR A 183 1.82 -14.05 3.57
N LYS A 184 1.78 -15.13 2.83
CA LYS A 184 1.12 -15.21 1.53
C LYS A 184 -0.37 -14.88 1.61
N GLN A 185 -1.04 -15.37 2.65
CA GLN A 185 -2.45 -15.08 2.87
C GLN A 185 -2.69 -13.61 3.23
N CYS A 186 -1.85 -13.02 4.09
CA CYS A 186 -1.92 -11.60 4.45
C CYS A 186 -1.68 -10.69 3.23
N LEU A 187 -0.69 -11.01 2.39
CA LEU A 187 -0.44 -10.27 1.16
C LEU A 187 -1.63 -10.34 0.20
N LYS A 188 -2.19 -11.53 -0.02
CA LYS A 188 -3.34 -11.73 -0.91
C LYS A 188 -4.55 -10.89 -0.49
N ASN A 189 -4.73 -10.68 0.81
CA ASN A 189 -5.86 -9.97 1.39
C ASN A 189 -5.52 -8.52 1.76
N TYR A 190 -4.32 -8.04 1.46
CA TYR A 190 -3.81 -6.71 1.84
C TYR A 190 -3.82 -6.46 3.36
N ASN A 191 -3.74 -7.50 4.20
CA ASN A 191 -3.75 -7.43 5.67
C ASN A 191 -2.34 -7.21 6.24
N PHE A 192 -1.67 -6.13 5.87
CA PHE A 192 -0.27 -5.87 6.22
C PHE A 192 -0.04 -5.75 7.74
N HIS A 193 -0.97 -5.15 8.48
CA HIS A 193 -0.86 -5.01 9.92
C HIS A 193 -0.85 -6.35 10.67
N LYS A 194 -1.52 -7.38 10.15
CA LYS A 194 -1.45 -8.74 10.70
C LYS A 194 -0.10 -9.36 10.44
N LEU A 195 0.41 -9.18 9.22
CA LEU A 195 1.75 -9.65 8.84
C LEU A 195 2.85 -9.05 9.73
N TYR A 196 2.73 -7.77 10.07
CA TYR A 196 3.72 -7.10 10.93
C TYR A 196 3.73 -7.64 12.36
N LYS A 197 2.62 -8.19 12.86
CA LYS A 197 2.49 -8.74 14.23
C LYS A 197 3.00 -10.17 14.38
N GLU A 198 3.09 -10.93 13.30
CA GLU A 198 3.62 -12.31 13.25
C GLU A 198 5.15 -12.35 13.34
#